data_b2ed4be51eb8fe47e11a79d93353a617
#
_entry.id   b2ed4be51eb8fe47e11a79d93353a617
#
_cell.length_a   1.000
_cell.length_b   1.000
_cell.length_c   1.000
_cell.angle_alpha   90.00
_cell.angle_beta   90.00
_cell.angle_gamma   90.00
#
_symmetry.space_group_name_H-M   'P 1'
#
loop_
_entity.id
_entity.type
_entity.pdbx_description
1 polymer ?
#
loop_
_entity_poly.entity_id
_entity_poly.type
_entity_poly.pdbx_seq_one_letter_code
_entity_poly.pdbx_strand_id
1 'polypeptide(L)'
;MKEFALRTLTSVVFVAVMVAGLLVPYAAGALFLVIMAQSMNEFYRMALGGSFRYVTGLSILACGTAYIVLYGIRAFGLSAAWFAAPVIVLLLMLAAIVLSCKVEDASRIAYVFVPQVIIALPLMCTPYLLFPQGQMDGTLLLSVFIVIWLSDVGAYLVGSTLGQRPGSKRLAPHISPKKSWWGFFGGVICAVLIAAILHFAGICKLGIWHTLALGAVTSIASVFGDLLESLWKRHFGVKDSGKCIPGHG
;
A
#
# COMPACT_ATOMS: atom_id res chain seq x y z
N MET A 1 -5.33 -14.95 -24.99
CA MET A 1 -4.76 -13.70 -25.54
C MET A 1 -5.49 -12.44 -25.05
N LYS A 2 -6.83 -12.37 -25.08
CA LYS A 2 -7.58 -11.16 -24.63
C LYS A 2 -7.33 -10.77 -23.15
N GLU A 3 -7.28 -11.73 -22.23
CA GLU A 3 -7.02 -11.44 -20.81
C GLU A 3 -5.59 -10.95 -20.54
N PHE A 4 -4.59 -11.50 -21.22
CA PHE A 4 -3.21 -11.04 -21.10
C PHE A 4 -3.06 -9.61 -21.62
N ALA A 5 -3.62 -9.30 -22.79
CA ALA A 5 -3.60 -7.96 -23.36
C ALA A 5 -4.33 -6.94 -22.44
N LEU A 6 -5.47 -7.34 -21.85
CA LEU A 6 -6.20 -6.49 -20.90
C LEU A 6 -5.36 -6.20 -19.64
N ARG A 7 -4.72 -7.22 -19.06
CA ARG A 7 -3.83 -7.06 -17.91
C ARG A 7 -2.64 -6.14 -18.20
N THR A 8 -1.99 -6.33 -19.35
CA THR A 8 -0.89 -5.47 -19.77
C THR A 8 -1.34 -4.02 -19.95
N LEU A 9 -2.47 -3.80 -20.64
CA LEU A 9 -3.01 -2.46 -20.86
C LEU A 9 -3.35 -1.76 -19.52
N THR A 10 -4.05 -2.45 -18.62
CA THR A 10 -4.42 -1.89 -17.31
C THR A 10 -3.20 -1.59 -16.44
N SER A 11 -2.14 -2.44 -16.48
CA SER A 11 -0.87 -2.16 -15.80
C SER A 11 -0.18 -0.91 -16.35
N VAL A 12 -0.10 -0.77 -17.68
CA VAL A 12 0.52 0.41 -18.33
C VAL A 12 -0.24 1.67 -17.96
N VAL A 13 -1.58 1.65 -18.04
CA VAL A 13 -2.42 2.79 -17.65
C VAL A 13 -2.23 3.13 -16.17
N PHE A 14 -2.20 2.13 -15.29
CA PHE A 14 -1.97 2.35 -13.87
C PHE A 14 -0.62 3.02 -13.59
N VAL A 15 0.47 2.51 -14.18
CA VAL A 15 1.80 3.10 -14.05
C VAL A 15 1.83 4.54 -14.60
N ALA A 16 1.21 4.78 -15.76
CA ALA A 16 1.15 6.11 -16.35
C ALA A 16 0.38 7.10 -15.47
N VAL A 17 -0.75 6.69 -14.89
CA VAL A 17 -1.54 7.51 -13.96
C VAL A 17 -0.75 7.79 -12.68
N MET A 18 -0.06 6.78 -12.13
CA MET A 18 0.79 6.96 -10.94
C MET A 18 1.92 7.96 -11.23
N VAL A 19 2.67 7.79 -12.31
CA VAL A 19 3.79 8.68 -12.67
C VAL A 19 3.27 10.10 -12.95
N ALA A 20 2.21 10.25 -13.75
CA ALA A 20 1.61 11.55 -14.04
C ALA A 20 1.07 12.23 -12.76
N GLY A 21 0.45 11.46 -11.86
CA GLY A 21 -0.01 11.96 -10.57
C GLY A 21 1.11 12.54 -9.72
N LEU A 22 2.31 11.93 -9.74
CA LEU A 22 3.45 12.44 -8.97
C LEU A 22 4.04 13.76 -9.49
N LEU A 23 3.68 14.18 -10.71
CA LEU A 23 4.14 15.45 -11.30
C LEU A 23 3.27 16.64 -10.87
N VAL A 24 2.07 16.41 -10.36
CA VAL A 24 1.10 17.47 -9.99
C VAL A 24 0.65 17.28 -8.54
N PRO A 25 0.89 18.26 -7.65
CA PRO A 25 0.59 18.14 -6.21
C PRO A 25 -0.84 17.70 -5.93
N TYR A 26 -1.81 18.41 -6.50
CA TYR A 26 -3.24 18.12 -6.27
C TYR A 26 -3.65 16.74 -6.81
N ALA A 27 -3.08 16.34 -7.94
CA ALA A 27 -3.35 15.02 -8.53
C ALA A 27 -2.80 13.89 -7.65
N ALA A 28 -1.57 14.04 -7.13
CA ALA A 28 -0.98 13.08 -6.20
C ALA A 28 -1.85 12.91 -4.94
N GLY A 29 -2.25 14.03 -4.32
CA GLY A 29 -3.09 14.00 -3.12
C GLY A 29 -4.43 13.32 -3.35
N ALA A 30 -5.12 13.68 -4.42
CA ALA A 30 -6.39 13.06 -4.78
C ALA A 30 -6.24 11.57 -5.11
N LEU A 31 -5.20 11.19 -5.86
CA LEU A 31 -4.93 9.81 -6.25
C LEU A 31 -4.73 8.90 -5.03
N PHE A 32 -3.86 9.28 -4.09
CA PHE A 32 -3.61 8.47 -2.89
C PHE A 32 -4.81 8.43 -1.94
N LEU A 33 -5.59 9.51 -1.86
CA LEU A 33 -6.84 9.53 -1.11
C LEU A 33 -7.85 8.52 -1.67
N VAL A 34 -8.02 8.49 -3.00
CA VAL A 34 -8.92 7.56 -3.69
C VAL A 34 -8.44 6.12 -3.51
N ILE A 35 -7.13 5.87 -3.72
CA ILE A 35 -6.54 4.52 -3.51
C ILE A 35 -6.79 4.06 -2.07
N MET A 36 -6.53 4.90 -1.08
CA MET A 36 -6.75 4.59 0.34
C MET A 36 -8.20 4.24 0.62
N ALA A 37 -9.13 5.11 0.22
CA ALA A 37 -10.55 4.91 0.47
C ALA A 37 -11.09 3.64 -0.21
N GLN A 38 -10.68 3.39 -1.46
CA GLN A 38 -11.08 2.20 -2.21
C GLN A 38 -10.50 0.91 -1.61
N SER A 39 -9.21 0.90 -1.27
CA SER A 39 -8.56 -0.27 -0.65
C SER A 39 -9.18 -0.62 0.72
N MET A 40 -9.47 0.40 1.55
CA MET A 40 -10.19 0.20 2.81
C MET A 40 -11.60 -0.36 2.57
N ASN A 41 -12.34 0.19 1.61
CA ASN A 41 -13.69 -0.29 1.29
C ASN A 41 -13.69 -1.73 0.77
N GLU A 42 -12.72 -2.12 -0.05
CA GLU A 42 -12.57 -3.50 -0.51
C GLU A 42 -12.25 -4.45 0.65
N PHE A 43 -11.35 -4.06 1.55
CA PHE A 43 -11.08 -4.83 2.76
C PHE A 43 -12.34 -5.03 3.62
N TYR A 44 -13.11 -3.96 3.85
CA TYR A 44 -14.35 -4.05 4.62
C TYR A 44 -15.41 -4.94 3.96
N ARG A 45 -15.53 -4.89 2.64
CA ARG A 45 -16.42 -5.80 1.90
C ARG A 45 -16.02 -7.26 2.06
N MET A 46 -14.72 -7.52 1.99
CA MET A 46 -14.15 -8.86 2.15
C MET A 46 -14.32 -9.37 3.58
N ALA A 47 -14.02 -8.54 4.59
CA ALA A 47 -13.99 -8.96 6.00
C ALA A 47 -15.36 -8.96 6.66
N LEU A 48 -16.25 -8.02 6.30
CA LEU A 48 -17.50 -7.74 7.00
C LEU A 48 -18.75 -7.99 6.16
N GLY A 49 -18.60 -8.27 4.84
CA GLY A 49 -19.70 -8.62 3.95
C GLY A 49 -20.82 -7.56 3.87
N GLY A 50 -20.47 -6.27 4.09
CA GLY A 50 -21.42 -5.16 4.10
C GLY A 50 -22.08 -4.90 5.46
N SER A 51 -21.74 -5.66 6.50
CA SER A 51 -22.10 -5.34 7.89
C SER A 51 -21.41 -4.08 8.37
N PHE A 52 -21.99 -3.40 9.35
CA PHE A 52 -21.41 -2.20 9.99
C PHE A 52 -21.12 -1.03 9.02
N ARG A 53 -21.95 -0.85 7.96
CA ARG A 53 -21.70 0.16 6.90
C ARG A 53 -21.47 1.58 7.44
N TYR A 54 -22.18 1.98 8.49
CA TYR A 54 -21.99 3.30 9.11
C TYR A 54 -20.61 3.40 9.78
N VAL A 55 -20.21 2.37 10.52
CA VAL A 55 -18.92 2.33 11.23
C VAL A 55 -17.76 2.31 10.22
N THR A 56 -17.84 1.47 9.18
CA THR A 56 -16.81 1.41 8.13
C THR A 56 -16.76 2.69 7.31
N GLY A 57 -17.90 3.33 7.05
CA GLY A 57 -17.97 4.64 6.41
C GLY A 57 -17.29 5.74 7.25
N LEU A 58 -17.56 5.78 8.55
CA LEU A 58 -16.88 6.70 9.48
C LEU A 58 -15.38 6.42 9.60
N SER A 59 -14.97 5.14 9.54
CA SER A 59 -13.55 4.78 9.52
C SER A 59 -12.84 5.32 8.28
N ILE A 60 -13.42 5.13 7.08
CA ILE A 60 -12.87 5.68 5.83
C ILE A 60 -12.84 7.22 5.90
N LEU A 61 -13.88 7.85 6.43
CA LEU A 61 -13.95 9.30 6.58
C LEU A 61 -12.90 9.83 7.56
N ALA A 62 -12.69 9.15 8.71
CA ALA A 62 -11.67 9.52 9.69
C ALA A 62 -10.26 9.45 9.07
N CYS A 63 -9.94 8.35 8.38
CA CYS A 63 -8.65 8.21 7.71
C CYS A 63 -8.50 9.20 6.54
N GLY A 64 -9.56 9.42 5.77
CA GLY A 64 -9.56 10.39 4.67
C GLY A 64 -9.34 11.82 5.14
N THR A 65 -10.03 12.25 6.20
CA THR A 65 -9.84 13.58 6.79
C THR A 65 -8.44 13.71 7.40
N ALA A 66 -7.92 12.69 8.07
CA ALA A 66 -6.55 12.68 8.58
C ALA A 66 -5.51 12.81 7.46
N TYR A 67 -5.70 12.07 6.35
CA TYR A 67 -4.86 12.19 5.17
C TYR A 67 -4.89 13.59 4.56
N ILE A 68 -6.08 14.19 4.40
CA ILE A 68 -6.26 15.54 3.86
C ILE A 68 -5.56 16.57 4.75
N VAL A 69 -5.67 16.45 6.08
CA VAL A 69 -5.00 17.36 7.03
C VAL A 69 -3.48 17.20 6.92
N LEU A 70 -2.96 15.98 6.94
CA LEU A 70 -1.52 15.72 6.78
C LEU A 70 -0.99 16.26 5.45
N TYR A 71 -1.72 16.01 4.36
CA TYR A 71 -1.39 16.55 3.06
C TYR A 71 -1.38 18.08 3.06
N GLY A 72 -2.41 18.70 3.63
CA GLY A 72 -2.53 20.14 3.75
C GLY A 72 -1.43 20.79 4.59
N ILE A 73 -1.01 20.14 5.67
CA ILE A 73 0.12 20.59 6.50
C ILE A 73 1.43 20.58 5.67
N ARG A 74 1.67 19.50 4.92
CA ARG A 74 2.92 19.37 4.16
C ARG A 74 2.94 20.20 2.88
N ALA A 75 1.80 20.31 2.18
CA ALA A 75 1.71 20.98 0.88
C ALA A 75 1.42 22.49 0.99
N PHE A 76 0.65 22.89 2.01
CA PHE A 76 0.10 24.25 2.10
C PHE A 76 0.36 24.94 3.44
N GLY A 77 1.08 24.31 4.37
CA GLY A 77 1.36 24.87 5.68
C GLY A 77 0.14 25.00 6.59
N LEU A 78 -0.88 24.15 6.43
CA LEU A 78 -2.05 24.17 7.31
C LEU A 78 -1.64 23.98 8.77
N SER A 79 -2.39 24.61 9.67
CA SER A 79 -2.18 24.43 11.11
C SER A 79 -2.50 23.00 11.55
N ALA A 80 -1.70 22.46 12.47
CA ALA A 80 -1.96 21.16 13.10
C ALA A 80 -3.29 21.16 13.91
N ALA A 81 -3.86 22.31 14.23
CA ALA A 81 -5.18 22.40 14.88
C ALA A 81 -6.29 21.70 14.06
N TRP A 82 -6.14 21.59 12.74
CA TRP A 82 -7.07 20.86 11.87
C TRP A 82 -7.17 19.37 12.17
N PHE A 83 -6.21 18.79 12.93
CA PHE A 83 -6.34 17.41 13.43
C PHE A 83 -7.54 17.20 14.35
N ALA A 84 -8.17 18.28 14.86
CA ALA A 84 -9.45 18.16 15.56
C ALA A 84 -10.53 17.46 14.70
N ALA A 85 -10.55 17.71 13.38
CA ALA A 85 -11.56 17.14 12.50
C ALA A 85 -11.49 15.59 12.41
N PRO A 86 -10.39 14.96 12.03
CA PRO A 86 -10.30 13.49 12.03
C PRO A 86 -10.47 12.88 13.43
N VAL A 87 -10.05 13.56 14.51
CA VAL A 87 -10.29 13.10 15.88
C VAL A 87 -11.78 13.09 16.20
N ILE A 88 -12.54 14.11 15.83
CA ILE A 88 -14.00 14.14 16.01
C ILE A 88 -14.65 12.98 15.25
N VAL A 89 -14.26 12.74 13.98
CA VAL A 89 -14.82 11.64 13.18
C VAL A 89 -14.47 10.27 13.80
N LEU A 90 -13.24 10.13 14.33
CA LEU A 90 -12.83 8.91 15.05
C LEU A 90 -13.68 8.68 16.30
N LEU A 91 -13.95 9.73 17.09
CA LEU A 91 -14.82 9.65 18.27
C LEU A 91 -16.26 9.29 17.89
N LEU A 92 -16.77 9.85 16.79
CA LEU A 92 -18.10 9.47 16.26
C LEU A 92 -18.12 8.00 15.82
N MET A 93 -17.05 7.51 15.21
CA MET A 93 -16.92 6.09 14.85
C MET A 93 -16.94 5.20 16.10
N LEU A 94 -16.19 5.56 17.15
CA LEU A 94 -16.16 4.81 18.41
C LEU A 94 -17.55 4.84 19.09
N ALA A 95 -18.21 5.97 19.11
CA ALA A 95 -19.58 6.09 19.62
C ALA A 95 -20.54 5.20 18.80
N ALA A 96 -20.44 5.20 17.47
CA ALA A 96 -21.25 4.34 16.61
C ALA A 96 -21.01 2.85 16.88
N ILE A 97 -19.77 2.44 17.15
CA ILE A 97 -19.48 1.05 17.56
C ILE A 97 -20.20 0.72 18.86
N VAL A 98 -20.03 1.55 19.90
CA VAL A 98 -20.63 1.29 21.22
C VAL A 98 -22.16 1.26 21.17
N LEU A 99 -22.77 2.15 20.39
CA LEU A 99 -24.24 2.28 20.33
C LEU A 99 -24.93 1.28 19.39
N SER A 100 -24.20 0.76 18.37
CA SER A 100 -24.82 -0.04 17.31
C SER A 100 -24.39 -1.51 17.30
N CYS A 101 -23.28 -1.87 17.94
CA CYS A 101 -22.73 -3.22 17.88
C CYS A 101 -23.07 -4.02 19.14
N LYS A 102 -23.35 -5.30 18.96
CA LYS A 102 -23.58 -6.24 20.07
C LYS A 102 -22.25 -6.81 20.56
N VAL A 103 -22.24 -7.32 21.80
CA VAL A 103 -21.04 -7.96 22.39
C VAL A 103 -20.57 -9.16 21.55
N GLU A 104 -21.48 -9.88 20.93
CA GLU A 104 -21.20 -11.01 20.03
C GLU A 104 -20.41 -10.60 18.77
N ASP A 105 -20.49 -9.33 18.38
CA ASP A 105 -19.81 -8.77 17.22
C ASP A 105 -18.36 -8.30 17.53
N ALA A 106 -17.91 -8.38 18.77
CA ALA A 106 -16.65 -7.79 19.20
C ALA A 106 -15.43 -8.27 18.37
N SER A 107 -15.36 -9.56 18.04
CA SER A 107 -14.31 -10.10 17.18
C SER A 107 -14.35 -9.55 15.75
N ARG A 108 -15.55 -9.28 15.23
CA ARG A 108 -15.75 -8.70 13.88
C ARG A 108 -15.43 -7.22 13.85
N ILE A 109 -15.69 -6.51 14.96
CA ILE A 109 -15.36 -5.07 15.10
C ILE A 109 -13.85 -4.85 14.99
N ALA A 110 -13.02 -5.80 15.43
CA ALA A 110 -11.57 -5.71 15.28
C ALA A 110 -11.15 -5.47 13.81
N TYR A 111 -11.89 -6.04 12.84
CA TYR A 111 -11.62 -5.82 11.41
C TYR A 111 -11.88 -4.38 10.94
N VAL A 112 -12.57 -3.54 11.72
CA VAL A 112 -12.70 -2.11 11.41
C VAL A 112 -11.37 -1.38 11.57
N PHE A 113 -10.53 -1.80 12.52
CA PHE A 113 -9.25 -1.16 12.80
C PHE A 113 -8.10 -1.68 11.94
N VAL A 114 -8.19 -2.90 11.42
CA VAL A 114 -7.12 -3.51 10.61
C VAL A 114 -6.72 -2.66 9.41
N PRO A 115 -7.60 -2.21 8.51
CA PRO A 115 -7.19 -1.42 7.35
C PRO A 115 -6.73 0.00 7.71
N GLN A 116 -7.09 0.53 8.88
CA GLN A 116 -6.54 1.79 9.37
C GLN A 116 -5.02 1.67 9.57
N VAL A 117 -4.56 0.54 10.08
CA VAL A 117 -3.14 0.28 10.37
C VAL A 117 -2.39 -0.20 9.12
N ILE A 118 -2.95 -1.17 8.36
CA ILE A 118 -2.22 -1.81 7.26
C ILE A 118 -2.37 -1.10 5.91
N ILE A 119 -3.40 -0.25 5.74
CA ILE A 119 -3.65 0.48 4.49
C ILE A 119 -3.51 1.99 4.71
N ALA A 120 -4.31 2.56 5.63
CA ALA A 120 -4.37 4.01 5.77
C ALA A 120 -3.06 4.59 6.32
N LEU A 121 -2.50 4.02 7.38
CA LEU A 121 -1.28 4.53 8.01
C LEU A 121 -0.08 4.60 7.03
N PRO A 122 0.26 3.57 6.23
CA PRO A 122 1.31 3.66 5.22
C PRO A 122 1.03 4.74 4.18
N LEU A 123 -0.21 4.85 3.70
CA LEU A 123 -0.57 5.86 2.71
C LEU A 123 -0.55 7.29 3.29
N MET A 124 -0.82 7.47 4.59
CA MET A 124 -0.64 8.74 5.29
C MET A 124 0.82 9.20 5.37
N CYS A 125 1.79 8.33 5.12
CA CYS A 125 3.19 8.71 5.02
C CYS A 125 3.56 9.33 3.66
N THR A 126 2.72 9.16 2.62
CA THR A 126 3.03 9.65 1.27
C THR A 126 3.21 11.18 1.18
N PRO A 127 2.49 12.06 1.91
CA PRO A 127 2.77 13.49 1.91
C PRO A 127 4.18 13.85 2.37
N TYR A 128 4.76 13.08 3.30
CA TYR A 128 6.15 13.31 3.74
C TYR A 128 7.17 12.97 2.66
N LEU A 129 6.88 11.96 1.84
CA LEU A 129 7.73 11.57 0.72
C LEU A 129 7.58 12.49 -0.48
N LEU A 130 6.38 13.11 -0.64
CA LEU A 130 6.08 14.06 -1.71
C LEU A 130 6.61 15.48 -1.41
N PHE A 131 6.67 15.87 -0.14
CA PHE A 131 7.10 17.21 0.29
C PHE A 131 8.23 17.12 1.33
N PRO A 132 9.41 16.58 0.99
CA PRO A 132 10.47 16.32 1.96
C PRO A 132 10.97 17.60 2.66
N GLN A 133 10.94 18.75 1.98
CA GLN A 133 11.34 20.06 2.50
C GLN A 133 10.25 21.14 2.39
N GLY A 134 8.97 20.70 2.38
CA GLY A 134 7.83 21.60 2.18
C GLY A 134 7.61 22.01 0.72
N GLN A 135 8.48 21.59 -0.19
CA GLN A 135 8.31 21.74 -1.65
C GLN A 135 8.04 20.39 -2.27
N MET A 136 7.20 20.38 -3.32
CA MET A 136 6.88 19.15 -4.02
C MET A 136 8.13 18.58 -4.70
N ASP A 137 8.49 17.36 -4.32
CA ASP A 137 9.49 16.54 -4.99
C ASP A 137 9.01 15.08 -5.00
N GLY A 138 8.37 14.69 -6.09
CA GLY A 138 7.86 13.31 -6.26
C GLY A 138 8.96 12.29 -6.52
N THR A 139 10.23 12.68 -6.66
CA THR A 139 11.33 11.79 -7.06
C THR A 139 11.62 10.71 -6.01
N LEU A 140 11.50 11.04 -4.72
CA LEU A 140 11.69 10.07 -3.64
C LEU A 140 10.59 8.99 -3.67
N LEU A 141 9.32 9.40 -3.78
CA LEU A 141 8.21 8.45 -3.86
C LEU A 141 8.24 7.64 -5.16
N LEU A 142 8.61 8.26 -6.28
CA LEU A 142 8.85 7.56 -7.55
C LEU A 142 9.97 6.51 -7.40
N SER A 143 11.05 6.85 -6.69
CA SER A 143 12.14 5.91 -6.40
C SER A 143 11.63 4.69 -5.62
N VAL A 144 10.77 4.88 -4.62
CA VAL A 144 10.13 3.79 -3.88
C VAL A 144 9.32 2.88 -4.81
N PHE A 145 8.49 3.44 -5.70
CA PHE A 145 7.72 2.63 -6.66
C PHE A 145 8.59 1.87 -7.64
N ILE A 146 9.62 2.51 -8.21
CA ILE A 146 10.55 1.84 -9.12
C ILE A 146 11.25 0.67 -8.41
N VAL A 147 11.68 0.87 -7.16
CA VAL A 147 12.31 -0.19 -6.35
C VAL A 147 11.34 -1.34 -6.13
N ILE A 148 10.07 -1.07 -5.75
CA ILE A 148 9.05 -2.12 -5.55
C ILE A 148 8.85 -2.91 -6.84
N TRP A 149 8.54 -2.24 -7.95
CA TRP A 149 8.25 -2.92 -9.22
C TRP A 149 9.41 -3.76 -9.73
N LEU A 150 10.64 -3.26 -9.65
CA LEU A 150 11.80 -3.98 -10.14
C LEU A 150 12.29 -5.04 -9.16
N SER A 151 12.07 -4.88 -7.85
CA SER A 151 12.34 -5.93 -6.86
C SER A 151 11.41 -7.14 -7.07
N ASP A 152 10.14 -6.90 -7.41
CA ASP A 152 9.20 -7.97 -7.73
C ASP A 152 9.62 -8.75 -8.99
N VAL A 153 10.12 -8.06 -10.01
CA VAL A 153 10.70 -8.70 -11.20
C VAL A 153 11.93 -9.53 -10.82
N GLY A 154 12.85 -8.99 -10.00
CA GLY A 154 14.03 -9.71 -9.51
C GLY A 154 13.65 -10.94 -8.68
N ALA A 155 12.68 -10.78 -7.78
CA ALA A 155 12.14 -11.89 -6.98
C ALA A 155 11.51 -12.99 -7.84
N TYR A 156 10.78 -12.60 -8.89
CA TYR A 156 10.19 -13.53 -9.83
C TYR A 156 11.25 -14.29 -10.64
N LEU A 157 12.25 -13.60 -11.20
CA LEU A 157 13.31 -14.22 -12.02
C LEU A 157 14.13 -15.22 -11.20
N VAL A 158 14.62 -14.81 -10.03
CA VAL A 158 15.41 -15.69 -9.16
C VAL A 158 14.53 -16.79 -8.56
N GLY A 159 13.31 -16.47 -8.16
CA GLY A 159 12.37 -17.42 -7.60
C GLY A 159 11.93 -18.51 -8.59
N SER A 160 11.73 -18.16 -9.86
CA SER A 160 11.35 -19.12 -10.90
C SER A 160 12.50 -20.03 -11.34
N THR A 161 13.74 -19.53 -11.34
CA THR A 161 14.93 -20.29 -11.79
C THR A 161 15.54 -21.13 -10.66
N LEU A 162 15.78 -20.54 -9.51
CA LEU A 162 16.43 -21.20 -8.37
C LEU A 162 15.43 -21.69 -7.32
N GLY A 163 14.38 -20.92 -7.09
CA GLY A 163 13.41 -21.17 -6.02
C GLY A 163 12.45 -22.32 -6.32
N GLN A 164 12.32 -22.79 -7.55
CA GLN A 164 11.47 -23.93 -7.90
C GLN A 164 12.22 -25.26 -7.98
N ARG A 165 13.53 -25.27 -7.75
CA ARG A 165 14.35 -26.49 -7.77
C ARG A 165 13.95 -27.45 -6.63
N PRO A 166 14.09 -28.77 -6.80
CA PRO A 166 13.90 -29.74 -5.73
C PRO A 166 14.75 -29.37 -4.50
N GLY A 167 14.17 -29.45 -3.31
CA GLY A 167 14.86 -29.08 -2.06
C GLY A 167 14.87 -27.56 -1.73
N SER A 168 14.37 -26.69 -2.60
CA SER A 168 14.29 -25.27 -2.32
C SER A 168 13.26 -24.97 -1.22
N LYS A 169 13.68 -24.22 -0.19
CA LYS A 169 12.80 -23.83 0.93
C LYS A 169 11.79 -22.78 0.49
N ARG A 170 10.52 -23.02 0.80
CA ARG A 170 9.42 -22.06 0.58
C ARG A 170 9.43 -20.99 1.67
N LEU A 171 9.03 -19.76 1.32
CA LEU A 171 8.98 -18.64 2.26
C LEU A 171 7.76 -18.75 3.18
N ALA A 172 6.58 -18.98 2.61
CA ALA A 172 5.31 -19.08 3.33
C ALA A 172 4.40 -20.14 2.67
N PRO A 173 4.63 -21.45 2.93
CA PRO A 173 3.95 -22.54 2.22
C PRO A 173 2.43 -22.51 2.31
N HIS A 174 1.90 -22.14 3.49
CA HIS A 174 0.46 -22.14 3.78
C HIS A 174 -0.27 -20.91 3.21
N ILE A 175 0.44 -19.83 2.92
CA ILE A 175 -0.13 -18.55 2.45
C ILE A 175 0.08 -18.42 0.94
N SER A 176 1.34 -18.57 0.51
CA SER A 176 1.78 -18.40 -0.88
C SER A 176 2.82 -19.49 -1.24
N PRO A 177 2.37 -20.68 -1.71
CA PRO A 177 3.25 -21.84 -1.91
C PRO A 177 4.29 -21.64 -3.02
N LYS A 178 4.12 -20.64 -3.89
CA LYS A 178 5.08 -20.35 -4.97
C LYS A 178 6.23 -19.46 -4.54
N LYS A 179 6.12 -18.72 -3.41
CA LYS A 179 7.19 -17.85 -2.91
C LYS A 179 8.29 -18.68 -2.24
N SER A 180 9.55 -18.38 -2.57
CA SER A 180 10.74 -19.07 -2.06
C SER A 180 11.72 -18.09 -1.41
N TRP A 181 12.59 -18.58 -0.53
CA TRP A 181 13.68 -17.78 0.04
C TRP A 181 14.65 -17.27 -1.04
N TRP A 182 14.88 -18.04 -2.10
CA TRP A 182 15.69 -17.59 -3.23
C TRP A 182 15.08 -16.36 -3.91
N GLY A 183 13.78 -16.40 -4.15
CA GLY A 183 13.07 -15.22 -4.69
C GLY A 183 13.12 -14.04 -3.76
N PHE A 184 12.97 -14.24 -2.44
CA PHE A 184 13.07 -13.16 -1.45
C PHE A 184 14.44 -12.46 -1.51
N PHE A 185 15.54 -13.22 -1.39
CA PHE A 185 16.87 -12.62 -1.46
C PHE A 185 17.19 -12.04 -2.83
N GLY A 186 16.73 -12.67 -3.93
CA GLY A 186 16.85 -12.13 -5.27
C GLY A 186 16.17 -10.76 -5.42
N GLY A 187 14.98 -10.61 -4.85
CA GLY A 187 14.26 -9.33 -4.82
C GLY A 187 15.00 -8.26 -4.02
N VAL A 188 15.48 -8.59 -2.82
CA VAL A 188 16.23 -7.64 -1.96
C VAL A 188 17.53 -7.17 -2.64
N ILE A 189 18.29 -8.10 -3.22
CA ILE A 189 19.54 -7.74 -3.94
C ILE A 189 19.21 -6.84 -5.13
N CYS A 190 18.19 -7.19 -5.92
CA CYS A 190 17.74 -6.37 -7.05
C CYS A 190 17.33 -4.97 -6.58
N ALA A 191 16.56 -4.86 -5.49
CA ALA A 191 16.14 -3.59 -4.91
C ALA A 191 17.32 -2.69 -4.51
N VAL A 192 18.32 -3.25 -3.86
CA VAL A 192 19.54 -2.51 -3.46
C VAL A 192 20.33 -2.02 -4.68
N LEU A 193 20.46 -2.87 -5.72
CA LEU A 193 21.11 -2.48 -6.97
C LEU A 193 20.34 -1.37 -7.69
N ILE A 194 19.02 -1.47 -7.79
CA ILE A 194 18.17 -0.43 -8.39
C ILE A 194 18.27 0.88 -7.59
N ALA A 195 18.22 0.79 -6.25
CA ALA A 195 18.38 1.97 -5.40
C ALA A 195 19.74 2.66 -5.65
N ALA A 196 20.82 1.90 -5.78
CA ALA A 196 22.13 2.45 -6.15
C ALA A 196 22.09 3.15 -7.51
N ILE A 197 21.48 2.52 -8.53
CA ILE A 197 21.32 3.12 -9.86
C ILE A 197 20.55 4.44 -9.78
N LEU A 198 19.43 4.47 -9.04
CA LEU A 198 18.62 5.68 -8.86
C LEU A 198 19.38 6.81 -8.16
N HIS A 199 20.27 6.46 -7.21
CA HIS A 199 21.15 7.43 -6.56
C HIS A 199 22.16 8.03 -7.55
N PHE A 200 22.90 7.19 -8.28
CA PHE A 200 23.91 7.66 -9.23
C PHE A 200 23.29 8.38 -10.43
N ALA A 201 22.05 8.06 -10.80
CA ALA A 201 21.28 8.78 -11.81
C ALA A 201 20.74 10.15 -11.31
N GLY A 202 20.93 10.49 -10.02
CA GLY A 202 20.44 11.75 -9.44
C GLY A 202 18.91 11.79 -9.22
N ILE A 203 18.22 10.66 -9.38
CA ILE A 203 16.76 10.58 -9.18
C ILE A 203 16.45 10.51 -7.67
N CYS A 204 17.13 9.62 -6.93
CA CYS A 204 17.05 9.57 -5.48
C CYS A 204 18.11 10.48 -4.87
N LYS A 205 17.68 11.58 -4.26
CA LYS A 205 18.57 12.64 -3.71
C LYS A 205 19.05 12.36 -2.28
N LEU A 206 18.71 11.21 -1.71
CA LEU A 206 19.21 10.78 -0.40
C LEU A 206 20.71 10.42 -0.51
N GLY A 207 21.43 10.50 0.62
CA GLY A 207 22.80 9.97 0.67
C GLY A 207 22.83 8.47 0.36
N ILE A 208 23.95 7.99 -0.21
CA ILE A 208 24.07 6.62 -0.73
C ILE A 208 23.63 5.55 0.29
N TRP A 209 24.07 5.62 1.53
CA TRP A 209 23.72 4.65 2.56
C TRP A 209 22.23 4.64 2.88
N HIS A 210 21.59 5.81 2.91
CA HIS A 210 20.13 5.93 3.11
C HIS A 210 19.36 5.36 1.91
N THR A 211 19.87 5.57 0.69
CA THR A 211 19.24 5.05 -0.53
C THR A 211 19.33 3.53 -0.59
N LEU A 212 20.47 2.93 -0.25
CA LEU A 212 20.64 1.48 -0.19
C LEU A 212 19.74 0.86 0.90
N ALA A 213 19.70 1.48 2.08
CA ALA A 213 18.81 1.07 3.16
C ALA A 213 17.33 1.18 2.74
N LEU A 214 16.94 2.28 2.07
CA LEU A 214 15.59 2.44 1.50
C LEU A 214 15.26 1.29 0.56
N GLY A 215 16.17 0.92 -0.35
CA GLY A 215 15.98 -0.19 -1.28
C GLY A 215 15.72 -1.51 -0.56
N ALA A 216 16.58 -1.86 0.40
CA ALA A 216 16.45 -3.10 1.16
C ALA A 216 15.15 -3.14 1.97
N VAL A 217 14.86 -2.09 2.75
CA VAL A 217 13.66 -2.01 3.61
C VAL A 217 12.39 -2.03 2.77
N THR A 218 12.34 -1.31 1.65
CA THR A 218 11.19 -1.27 0.73
C THR A 218 10.90 -2.65 0.16
N SER A 219 11.91 -3.38 -0.32
CA SER A 219 11.71 -4.74 -0.85
C SER A 219 11.25 -5.73 0.23
N ILE A 220 11.86 -5.69 1.41
CA ILE A 220 11.43 -6.54 2.53
C ILE A 220 9.98 -6.24 2.91
N ALA A 221 9.64 -4.96 3.09
CA ALA A 221 8.28 -4.54 3.44
C ALA A 221 7.26 -4.93 2.36
N SER A 222 7.59 -4.79 1.07
CA SER A 222 6.73 -5.20 -0.06
C SER A 222 6.40 -6.69 -0.01
N VAL A 223 7.41 -7.55 0.21
CA VAL A 223 7.19 -9.01 0.29
C VAL A 223 6.30 -9.38 1.47
N PHE A 224 6.53 -8.80 2.66
CA PHE A 224 5.71 -9.08 3.83
C PHE A 224 4.31 -8.46 3.71
N GLY A 225 4.18 -7.29 3.07
CA GLY A 225 2.89 -6.68 2.77
C GLY A 225 2.01 -7.57 1.87
N ASP A 226 2.59 -8.10 0.77
CA ASP A 226 1.88 -9.03 -0.12
C ASP A 226 1.55 -10.37 0.58
N LEU A 227 2.43 -10.88 1.46
CA LEU A 227 2.11 -12.06 2.27
C LEU A 227 0.98 -11.79 3.26
N LEU A 228 0.95 -10.62 3.88
CA LEU A 228 -0.11 -10.21 4.80
C LEU A 228 -1.45 -10.08 4.07
N GLU A 229 -1.47 -9.43 2.89
CA GLU A 229 -2.65 -9.36 2.04
C GLU A 229 -3.12 -10.76 1.62
N SER A 230 -2.20 -11.62 1.21
CA SER A 230 -2.49 -13.01 0.85
C SER A 230 -3.05 -13.79 2.04
N LEU A 231 -2.52 -13.58 3.25
CA LEU A 231 -3.03 -14.19 4.49
C LEU A 231 -4.49 -13.81 4.73
N TRP A 232 -4.83 -12.52 4.63
CA TRP A 232 -6.20 -12.05 4.78
C TRP A 232 -7.13 -12.64 3.72
N LYS A 233 -6.70 -12.67 2.45
CA LYS A 233 -7.48 -13.31 1.37
C LYS A 233 -7.77 -14.77 1.67
N ARG A 234 -6.79 -15.54 2.16
CA ARG A 234 -7.01 -16.94 2.56
C ARG A 234 -7.91 -17.08 3.78
N HIS A 235 -7.73 -16.20 4.79
CA HIS A 235 -8.58 -16.20 5.99
C HIS A 235 -10.07 -16.01 5.65
N PHE A 236 -10.38 -15.11 4.71
CA PHE A 236 -11.75 -14.87 4.26
C PHE A 236 -12.22 -15.79 3.11
N GLY A 237 -11.42 -16.77 2.72
CA GLY A 237 -11.79 -17.75 1.68
C GLY A 237 -11.86 -17.20 0.27
N VAL A 238 -11.23 -16.04 0.00
CA VAL A 238 -11.22 -15.41 -1.32
C VAL A 238 -9.81 -15.48 -1.94
N LYS A 239 -9.75 -15.34 -3.26
CA LYS A 239 -8.49 -15.21 -4.00
C LYS A 239 -8.23 -13.77 -4.41
N ASP A 240 -9.26 -13.07 -4.83
CA ASP A 240 -9.22 -11.71 -5.34
C ASP A 240 -10.01 -10.81 -4.39
N SER A 241 -9.44 -9.67 -3.99
CA SER A 241 -10.03 -8.75 -3.00
C SER A 241 -11.07 -7.82 -3.60
N GLY A 242 -10.98 -7.53 -4.90
CA GLY A 242 -11.85 -6.60 -5.60
C GLY A 242 -11.94 -6.86 -7.09
N LYS A 243 -12.72 -6.00 -7.77
CA LYS A 243 -12.87 -6.00 -9.23
C LYS A 243 -12.70 -4.60 -9.83
N CYS A 244 -12.12 -3.68 -9.07
CA CYS A 244 -12.02 -2.26 -9.46
C CYS A 244 -11.12 -2.10 -10.69
N ILE A 245 -10.00 -2.84 -10.73
CA ILE A 245 -9.09 -2.82 -11.87
C ILE A 245 -9.27 -4.13 -12.65
N PRO A 246 -9.78 -4.10 -13.88
CA PRO A 246 -9.99 -5.31 -14.68
C PRO A 246 -8.69 -6.10 -14.87
N GLY A 247 -8.73 -7.40 -14.51
CA GLY A 247 -7.57 -8.28 -14.60
C GLY A 247 -6.59 -8.23 -13.42
N HIS A 248 -6.81 -7.34 -12.44
CA HIS A 248 -6.06 -7.25 -11.19
C HIS A 248 -7.08 -7.29 -10.03
N GLY A 249 -7.22 -8.40 -9.39
CA GLY A 249 -8.12 -8.62 -8.26
C GLY A 249 -7.40 -8.86 -6.96
#